data_63099f4925044eb8ac60b0d8846320ac
#
_entry.id   63099f4925044eb8ac60b0d8846320ac
#
_cell.length_a   1.000
_cell.length_b   1.000
_cell.length_c   1.000
_cell.angle_alpha   90.00
_cell.angle_beta   90.00
_cell.angle_gamma   90.00
#
_symmetry.space_group_name_H-M   'P 1'
#
loop_
_entity.id
_entity.type
_entity.pdbx_description
1 polymer ?
#
loop_
_entity_poly.entity_id
_entity_poly.type
_entity_poly.pdbx_seq_one_letter_code
_entity_poly.pdbx_strand_id
1 'polypeptide(L)'
;EPVRVLECDGEEHEAERAVAFIQAQRGQGGPVAFKDFAVLYRANHQARIFEQALRKASIPYKVSGGQSFFDRAEIKDLCAWLRLLVNNDDDPAFLRAVATPKRGIGHQTLASLGEFAAKWKTSLYEALFAESLGTALNARAVGSLHEFGRYVNDLEYRARHTVGAEDAKALLTGWLKDIGYEKHLYEGEESEKLAAARWANVLDFVDWVARRWGGVDDNGTSGAGENDGGVAVEVGKGRIVERGFGDL
;
A
#
# COMPACT_ATOMS: atom_id res chain seq x y z
N GLU A 1 4.68 -26.00 29.92
CA GLU A 1 5.68 -26.39 28.91
C GLU A 1 7.00 -25.65 29.17
N PRO A 2 8.17 -26.26 28.87
CA PRO A 2 9.45 -25.56 29.00
C PRO A 2 9.58 -24.44 27.99
N VAL A 3 10.24 -23.34 28.38
CA VAL A 3 10.61 -22.26 27.49
C VAL A 3 11.61 -22.79 26.47
N ARG A 4 11.39 -22.50 25.19
CA ARG A 4 12.29 -22.84 24.08
C ARG A 4 12.94 -21.57 23.57
N VAL A 5 14.25 -21.58 23.41
CA VAL A 5 15.02 -20.53 22.76
C VAL A 5 15.27 -20.97 21.33
N LEU A 6 14.95 -20.09 20.38
CA LEU A 6 15.16 -20.32 18.96
C LEU A 6 16.15 -19.26 18.45
N GLU A 7 17.23 -19.70 17.85
CA GLU A 7 18.17 -18.84 17.14
C GLU A 7 17.67 -18.59 15.72
N CYS A 8 17.68 -17.33 15.29
CA CYS A 8 17.22 -16.90 13.99
C CYS A 8 18.29 -16.06 13.30
N ASP A 9 18.36 -16.15 11.96
CA ASP A 9 19.38 -15.46 11.16
C ASP A 9 19.11 -13.95 11.02
N GLY A 10 17.88 -13.51 11.33
CA GLY A 10 17.46 -12.12 11.26
C GLY A 10 16.00 -11.94 11.68
N GLU A 11 15.53 -10.68 11.65
CA GLU A 11 14.18 -10.32 12.11
C GLU A 11 13.09 -10.94 11.24
N GLU A 12 13.29 -11.04 9.92
CA GLU A 12 12.34 -11.67 8.99
C GLU A 12 12.23 -13.17 9.27
N HIS A 13 13.35 -13.86 9.44
CA HIS A 13 13.38 -15.29 9.80
C HIS A 13 12.69 -15.55 11.15
N GLU A 14 12.86 -14.65 12.13
CA GLU A 14 12.16 -14.70 13.41
C GLU A 14 10.64 -14.64 13.22
N ALA A 15 10.15 -13.69 12.43
CA ALA A 15 8.73 -13.51 12.16
C ALA A 15 8.14 -14.69 11.37
N GLU A 16 8.85 -15.20 10.36
CA GLU A 16 8.42 -16.37 9.58
C GLU A 16 8.34 -17.63 10.45
N ARG A 17 9.31 -17.84 11.34
CA ARG A 17 9.27 -18.97 12.29
C ARG A 17 8.12 -18.86 13.28
N ALA A 18 7.81 -17.64 13.78
CA ALA A 18 6.65 -17.42 14.64
C ALA A 18 5.34 -17.76 13.92
N VAL A 19 5.19 -17.32 12.67
CA VAL A 19 4.03 -17.64 11.81
C VAL A 19 3.93 -19.15 11.56
N ALA A 20 5.03 -19.79 11.16
CA ALA A 20 5.07 -21.24 10.93
C ALA A 20 4.69 -22.03 12.20
N PHE A 21 5.13 -21.59 13.37
CA PHE A 21 4.75 -22.17 14.64
C PHE A 21 3.24 -22.07 14.89
N ILE A 22 2.64 -20.89 14.67
CA ILE A 22 1.20 -20.66 14.82
C ILE A 22 0.41 -21.58 13.88
N GLN A 23 0.82 -21.68 12.61
CA GLN A 23 0.18 -22.55 11.62
C GLN A 23 0.31 -24.02 11.97
N ALA A 24 1.48 -24.47 12.40
CA ALA A 24 1.73 -25.86 12.80
C ALA A 24 0.86 -26.28 14.01
N GLN A 25 0.73 -25.41 15.01
CA GLN A 25 -0.11 -25.70 16.18
C GLN A 25 -1.60 -25.81 15.80
N ARG A 26 -2.08 -25.01 14.86
CA ARG A 26 -3.44 -25.14 14.34
C ARG A 26 -3.66 -26.36 13.44
N GLY A 27 -2.65 -26.72 12.64
CA GLY A 27 -2.72 -27.87 11.71
C GLY A 27 -2.78 -29.23 12.40
N GLN A 28 -2.41 -29.32 13.68
CA GLN A 28 -2.43 -30.58 14.45
C GLN A 28 -3.82 -30.97 15.00
N GLY A 29 -4.90 -30.29 14.56
CA GLY A 29 -6.28 -30.69 14.89
C GLY A 29 -6.73 -30.37 16.32
N GLY A 30 -5.97 -29.54 17.05
CA GLY A 30 -6.35 -29.07 18.38
C GLY A 30 -7.35 -27.91 18.33
N PRO A 31 -8.06 -27.61 19.44
CA PRO A 31 -9.05 -26.52 19.53
C PRO A 31 -8.41 -25.13 19.62
N VAL A 32 -7.15 -24.97 19.18
CA VAL A 32 -6.38 -23.70 19.32
C VAL A 32 -6.84 -22.69 18.27
N ALA A 33 -7.35 -21.56 18.73
CA ALA A 33 -7.76 -20.46 17.87
C ALA A 33 -6.65 -19.40 17.74
N PHE A 34 -6.66 -18.56 16.71
CA PHE A 34 -5.67 -17.49 16.55
C PHE A 34 -5.59 -16.55 17.76
N LYS A 35 -6.71 -16.31 18.43
CA LYS A 35 -6.80 -15.50 19.66
C LYS A 35 -6.01 -16.05 20.85
N ASP A 36 -5.61 -17.32 20.79
CA ASP A 36 -4.88 -18.00 21.87
C ASP A 36 -3.35 -17.83 21.76
N PHE A 37 -2.90 -17.18 20.66
CA PHE A 37 -1.51 -16.83 20.46
C PHE A 37 -1.26 -15.35 20.76
N ALA A 38 -0.08 -15.06 21.31
CA ALA A 38 0.42 -13.70 21.48
C ALA A 38 1.89 -13.63 21.09
N VAL A 39 2.24 -12.61 20.30
CA VAL A 39 3.63 -12.26 19.99
C VAL A 39 3.99 -11.04 20.83
N LEU A 40 5.01 -11.17 21.68
CA LEU A 40 5.49 -10.10 22.53
C LEU A 40 6.82 -9.57 22.00
N TYR A 41 6.94 -8.26 21.86
CA TYR A 41 8.14 -7.58 21.42
C TYR A 41 8.46 -6.39 22.34
N ARG A 42 9.72 -5.98 22.37
CA ARG A 42 10.19 -4.92 23.26
C ARG A 42 9.94 -3.52 22.70
N ALA A 43 10.04 -3.35 21.40
CA ALA A 43 9.98 -2.05 20.74
C ALA A 43 8.95 -2.05 19.60
N ASN A 44 8.21 -0.93 19.43
CA ASN A 44 7.12 -0.84 18.47
C ASN A 44 7.54 -1.02 17.01
N HIS A 45 8.79 -0.75 16.64
CA HIS A 45 9.28 -0.97 15.28
C HIS A 45 9.32 -2.46 14.90
N GLN A 46 9.50 -3.35 15.88
CA GLN A 46 9.50 -4.79 15.67
C GLN A 46 8.10 -5.32 15.25
N ALA A 47 7.03 -4.64 15.64
CA ALA A 47 5.67 -5.03 15.28
C ALA A 47 5.49 -5.17 13.77
N ARG A 48 6.10 -4.27 12.96
CA ARG A 48 5.92 -4.22 11.51
C ARG A 48 6.27 -5.54 10.83
N ILE A 49 7.39 -6.16 11.21
CA ILE A 49 7.85 -7.40 10.58
C ILE A 49 6.89 -8.54 10.88
N PHE A 50 6.41 -8.64 12.12
CA PHE A 50 5.38 -9.62 12.48
C PHE A 50 4.04 -9.36 11.78
N GLU A 51 3.61 -8.10 11.66
CA GLU A 51 2.40 -7.74 10.92
C GLU A 51 2.50 -8.15 9.45
N GLN A 52 3.63 -7.94 8.81
CA GLN A 52 3.89 -8.34 7.43
C GLN A 52 3.82 -9.87 7.28
N ALA A 53 4.51 -10.61 8.14
CA ALA A 53 4.53 -12.07 8.08
C ALA A 53 3.13 -12.67 8.35
N LEU A 54 2.38 -12.13 9.29
CA LEU A 54 1.00 -12.55 9.59
C LEU A 54 0.05 -12.28 8.42
N ARG A 55 0.17 -11.10 7.77
CA ARG A 55 -0.61 -10.77 6.56
C ARG A 55 -0.27 -11.69 5.39
N LYS A 56 1.02 -11.91 5.10
CA LYS A 56 1.47 -12.85 4.06
C LYS A 56 0.85 -14.25 4.26
N ALA A 57 0.67 -14.66 5.51
CA ALA A 57 0.06 -15.94 5.87
C ALA A 57 -1.47 -15.87 6.04
N SER A 58 -2.12 -14.74 5.76
CA SER A 58 -3.56 -14.51 5.97
C SER A 58 -4.03 -14.83 7.39
N ILE A 59 -3.19 -14.53 8.40
CA ILE A 59 -3.51 -14.75 9.80
C ILE A 59 -4.05 -13.45 10.40
N PRO A 60 -5.31 -13.43 10.89
CA PRO A 60 -5.86 -12.25 11.53
C PRO A 60 -5.11 -11.92 12.83
N TYR A 61 -4.80 -10.65 13.05
CA TYR A 61 -4.07 -10.19 14.24
C TYR A 61 -4.64 -8.87 14.76
N LYS A 62 -4.27 -8.54 16.00
CA LYS A 62 -4.55 -7.25 16.64
C LYS A 62 -3.28 -6.75 17.33
N VAL A 63 -2.87 -5.53 17.01
CA VAL A 63 -1.76 -4.87 17.72
C VAL A 63 -2.31 -4.22 18.99
N SER A 64 -1.68 -4.52 20.13
CA SER A 64 -2.00 -3.93 21.44
C SER A 64 -0.86 -3.00 21.87
N GLY A 65 -1.21 -1.82 22.40
CA GLY A 65 -0.22 -0.85 22.86
C GLY A 65 0.33 0.12 21.81
N GLY A 66 -0.19 0.05 20.57
CA GLY A 66 0.19 0.95 19.48
C GLY A 66 -0.77 0.87 18.30
N GLN A 67 -0.60 1.75 17.34
CA GLN A 67 -1.31 1.69 16.05
C GLN A 67 -0.54 0.76 15.11
N SER A 68 -1.26 -0.15 14.44
CA SER A 68 -0.69 -0.97 13.35
C SER A 68 0.03 -0.07 12.34
N PHE A 69 1.16 -0.53 11.82
CA PHE A 69 1.89 0.21 10.78
C PHE A 69 0.99 0.55 9.59
N PHE A 70 0.19 -0.42 9.14
CA PHE A 70 -0.73 -0.25 8.02
C PHE A 70 -1.99 0.57 8.35
N ASP A 71 -2.26 0.83 9.63
CA ASP A 71 -3.36 1.70 10.06
C ASP A 71 -2.99 3.17 10.17
N ARG A 72 -1.70 3.49 10.07
CA ARG A 72 -1.20 4.87 10.08
C ARG A 72 -1.72 5.64 8.88
N ALA A 73 -2.07 6.91 9.10
CA ALA A 73 -2.68 7.74 8.06
C ALA A 73 -1.81 7.86 6.81
N GLU A 74 -0.50 8.13 7.01
CA GLU A 74 0.48 8.26 5.92
C GLU A 74 0.61 6.96 5.10
N ILE A 75 0.53 5.81 5.74
CA ILE A 75 0.60 4.52 5.04
C ILE A 75 -0.69 4.24 4.27
N LYS A 76 -1.85 4.54 4.88
CA LYS A 76 -3.14 4.44 4.18
C LYS A 76 -3.21 5.36 2.95
N ASP A 77 -2.58 6.54 3.02
CA ASP A 77 -2.52 7.45 1.86
C ASP A 77 -1.73 6.82 0.71
N LEU A 78 -0.55 6.27 0.99
CA LEU A 78 0.28 5.61 -0.02
C LEU A 78 -0.41 4.37 -0.59
N CYS A 79 -1.00 3.54 0.27
CA CYS A 79 -1.76 2.37 -0.16
C CYS A 79 -2.92 2.77 -1.09
N ALA A 80 -3.64 3.86 -0.80
CA ALA A 80 -4.71 4.33 -1.67
C ALA A 80 -4.20 4.71 -3.07
N TRP A 81 -3.06 5.40 -3.15
CA TRP A 81 -2.43 5.71 -4.44
C TRP A 81 -2.04 4.45 -5.20
N LEU A 82 -1.39 3.50 -4.54
CA LEU A 82 -0.97 2.25 -5.18
C LEU A 82 -2.17 1.41 -5.63
N ARG A 83 -3.24 1.35 -4.82
CA ARG A 83 -4.49 0.68 -5.21
C ARG A 83 -5.14 1.33 -6.42
N LEU A 84 -5.14 2.66 -6.49
CA LEU A 84 -5.68 3.39 -7.64
C LEU A 84 -4.88 3.08 -8.92
N LEU A 85 -3.55 2.91 -8.83
CA LEU A 85 -2.73 2.54 -9.99
C LEU A 85 -2.97 1.10 -10.45
N VAL A 86 -3.38 0.20 -9.55
CA VAL A 86 -3.68 -1.20 -9.88
C VAL A 86 -5.12 -1.35 -10.39
N ASN A 87 -6.04 -0.62 -9.79
CA ASN A 87 -7.46 -0.63 -10.11
C ASN A 87 -8.05 0.78 -10.08
N ASN A 88 -8.26 1.35 -11.25
CA ASN A 88 -8.78 2.71 -11.40
C ASN A 88 -10.27 2.81 -10.98
N ASP A 89 -10.98 1.69 -10.87
CA ASP A 89 -12.38 1.64 -10.41
C ASP A 89 -12.51 1.57 -8.88
N ASP A 90 -11.40 1.66 -8.14
CA ASP A 90 -11.42 1.73 -6.68
C ASP A 90 -11.77 3.16 -6.21
N ASP A 91 -13.05 3.47 -6.15
CA ASP A 91 -13.56 4.79 -5.74
C ASP A 91 -13.07 5.23 -4.34
N PRO A 92 -13.02 4.37 -3.31
CA PRO A 92 -12.41 4.73 -2.03
C PRO A 92 -10.93 5.12 -2.14
N ALA A 93 -10.14 4.41 -2.94
CA ALA A 93 -8.76 4.73 -3.20
C ALA A 93 -8.62 6.04 -3.97
N PHE A 94 -9.45 6.25 -5.01
CA PHE A 94 -9.53 7.51 -5.75
C PHE A 94 -9.79 8.70 -4.83
N LEU A 95 -10.83 8.64 -4.00
CA LEU A 95 -11.21 9.73 -3.10
C LEU A 95 -10.08 10.09 -2.13
N ARG A 96 -9.35 9.10 -1.63
CA ARG A 96 -8.23 9.34 -0.74
C ARG A 96 -7.02 9.93 -1.49
N ALA A 97 -6.66 9.37 -2.63
CA ALA A 97 -5.52 9.82 -3.43
C ALA A 97 -5.71 11.25 -3.97
N VAL A 98 -6.89 11.61 -4.43
CA VAL A 98 -7.20 12.94 -4.96
C VAL A 98 -7.19 14.02 -3.87
N ALA A 99 -7.56 13.65 -2.63
CA ALA A 99 -7.63 14.57 -1.49
C ALA A 99 -6.28 14.77 -0.78
N THR A 100 -5.31 13.86 -0.96
CA THR A 100 -4.05 13.86 -0.21
C THR A 100 -2.83 13.66 -1.12
N PRO A 101 -1.91 14.64 -1.19
CA PRO A 101 -1.99 16.02 -0.70
C PRO A 101 -3.08 16.85 -1.39
N LYS A 102 -3.50 17.96 -0.76
CA LYS A 102 -4.52 18.86 -1.31
C LYS A 102 -4.08 19.46 -2.66
N ARG A 103 -4.98 19.40 -3.67
CA ARG A 103 -4.72 19.85 -5.06
C ARG A 103 -5.72 20.89 -5.55
N GLY A 104 -6.40 21.58 -4.66
CA GLY A 104 -7.46 22.51 -5.06
C GLY A 104 -8.76 21.85 -5.53
N ILE A 105 -8.86 20.53 -5.44
CA ILE A 105 -10.11 19.78 -5.69
C ILE A 105 -10.85 19.69 -4.36
N GLY A 106 -11.90 20.50 -4.22
CA GLY A 106 -12.67 20.61 -2.99
C GLY A 106 -13.75 19.52 -2.85
N HIS A 107 -14.26 19.38 -1.62
CA HIS A 107 -15.32 18.41 -1.31
C HIS A 107 -16.56 18.56 -2.21
N GLN A 108 -16.97 19.80 -2.53
CA GLN A 108 -18.11 20.04 -3.40
C GLN A 108 -17.88 19.51 -4.83
N THR A 109 -16.67 19.67 -5.37
CA THR A 109 -16.28 19.11 -6.67
C THR A 109 -16.37 17.60 -6.67
N LEU A 110 -15.87 16.95 -5.60
CA LEU A 110 -15.94 15.50 -5.47
C LEU A 110 -17.38 14.99 -5.28
N ALA A 111 -18.22 15.72 -4.55
CA ALA A 111 -19.64 15.39 -4.40
C ALA A 111 -20.35 15.44 -5.76
N SER A 112 -20.17 16.53 -6.52
CA SER A 112 -20.78 16.64 -7.86
C SER A 112 -20.25 15.61 -8.85
N LEU A 113 -18.95 15.23 -8.75
CA LEU A 113 -18.38 14.12 -9.53
C LEU A 113 -19.06 12.79 -9.14
N GLY A 114 -19.28 12.55 -7.84
CA GLY A 114 -19.96 11.35 -7.34
C GLY A 114 -21.40 11.25 -7.84
N GLU A 115 -22.16 12.34 -7.82
CA GLU A 115 -23.53 12.40 -8.37
C GLU A 115 -23.53 12.11 -9.88
N PHE A 116 -22.57 12.68 -10.61
CA PHE A 116 -22.39 12.43 -12.03
C PHE A 116 -22.08 10.97 -12.31
N ALA A 117 -21.06 10.39 -11.63
CA ALA A 117 -20.66 9.00 -11.79
C ALA A 117 -21.82 8.04 -11.45
N ALA A 118 -22.55 8.27 -10.36
CA ALA A 118 -23.71 7.47 -9.98
C ALA A 118 -24.82 7.50 -11.05
N LYS A 119 -25.08 8.66 -11.65
CA LYS A 119 -26.07 8.82 -12.72
C LYS A 119 -25.72 7.98 -13.95
N TRP A 120 -24.44 7.92 -14.31
CA TRP A 120 -23.95 7.21 -15.48
C TRP A 120 -23.50 5.77 -15.18
N LYS A 121 -23.55 5.36 -13.89
CA LYS A 121 -23.13 4.02 -13.40
C LYS A 121 -21.69 3.69 -13.80
N THR A 122 -20.81 4.64 -13.63
CA THR A 122 -19.37 4.55 -13.91
C THR A 122 -18.57 4.82 -12.64
N SER A 123 -17.27 4.46 -12.61
CA SER A 123 -16.39 4.81 -11.52
C SER A 123 -16.09 6.32 -11.50
N LEU A 124 -15.62 6.83 -10.35
CA LEU A 124 -15.21 8.23 -10.24
C LEU A 124 -14.06 8.54 -11.20
N TYR A 125 -13.16 7.61 -11.40
CA TYR A 125 -12.02 7.79 -12.28
C TYR A 125 -12.43 7.82 -13.77
N GLU A 126 -13.26 6.91 -14.20
CA GLU A 126 -13.80 6.88 -15.56
C GLU A 126 -14.61 8.15 -15.84
N ALA A 127 -15.40 8.61 -14.86
CA ALA A 127 -16.19 9.84 -14.95
C ALA A 127 -15.35 11.09 -15.26
N LEU A 128 -14.05 11.11 -14.88
CA LEU A 128 -13.16 12.24 -15.18
C LEU A 128 -13.04 12.53 -16.67
N PHE A 129 -13.13 11.50 -17.50
CA PHE A 129 -12.89 11.59 -18.94
C PHE A 129 -14.19 11.62 -19.76
N ALA A 130 -15.35 11.68 -19.10
CA ALA A 130 -16.63 11.78 -19.79
C ALA A 130 -16.79 13.17 -20.45
N GLU A 131 -17.10 13.20 -21.75
CA GLU A 131 -17.30 14.45 -22.49
C GLU A 131 -18.37 15.35 -21.85
N SER A 132 -19.39 14.74 -21.23
CA SER A 132 -20.49 15.46 -20.59
C SER A 132 -20.18 15.95 -19.17
N LEU A 133 -18.98 15.73 -18.62
CA LEU A 133 -18.61 16.15 -17.26
C LEU A 133 -18.76 17.67 -17.07
N GLY A 134 -18.48 18.45 -18.11
CA GLY A 134 -18.66 19.91 -18.13
C GLY A 134 -20.11 20.38 -17.91
N THR A 135 -21.11 19.49 -18.00
CA THR A 135 -22.52 19.83 -17.66
C THR A 135 -22.78 19.80 -16.15
N ALA A 136 -21.97 19.07 -15.38
CA ALA A 136 -22.11 18.91 -13.93
C ALA A 136 -21.12 19.78 -13.13
N LEU A 137 -19.97 20.12 -13.73
CA LEU A 137 -18.86 20.83 -13.08
C LEU A 137 -18.43 22.03 -13.92
N ASN A 138 -17.94 23.08 -13.23
CA ASN A 138 -17.35 24.24 -13.93
C ASN A 138 -15.98 23.89 -14.57
N ALA A 139 -15.56 24.69 -15.55
CA ALA A 139 -14.36 24.44 -16.34
C ALA A 139 -13.07 24.33 -15.47
N ARG A 140 -12.98 25.09 -14.38
CA ARG A 140 -11.82 25.02 -13.47
C ARG A 140 -11.76 23.68 -12.74
N ALA A 141 -12.90 23.21 -12.22
CA ALA A 141 -13.00 21.93 -11.54
C ALA A 141 -12.68 20.77 -12.50
N VAL A 142 -13.25 20.79 -13.71
CA VAL A 142 -12.97 19.83 -14.77
C VAL A 142 -11.47 19.82 -15.10
N GLY A 143 -10.87 21.00 -15.27
CA GLY A 143 -9.43 21.14 -15.56
C GLY A 143 -8.55 20.49 -14.47
N SER A 144 -8.84 20.76 -13.19
CA SER A 144 -8.08 20.17 -12.06
C SER A 144 -8.26 18.64 -11.98
N LEU A 145 -9.47 18.13 -12.23
CA LEU A 145 -9.74 16.70 -12.28
C LEU A 145 -9.02 16.02 -13.45
N HIS A 146 -9.03 16.63 -14.63
CA HIS A 146 -8.31 16.11 -15.79
C HIS A 146 -6.79 16.12 -15.58
N GLU A 147 -6.25 17.14 -14.90
CA GLU A 147 -4.82 17.19 -14.56
C GLU A 147 -4.45 16.03 -13.64
N PHE A 148 -5.27 15.78 -12.60
CA PHE A 148 -5.11 14.64 -11.72
C PHE A 148 -5.18 13.31 -12.48
N GLY A 149 -6.20 13.11 -13.31
CA GLY A 149 -6.37 11.87 -14.10
C GLY A 149 -5.20 11.62 -15.06
N ARG A 150 -4.71 12.67 -15.74
CA ARG A 150 -3.52 12.55 -16.60
C ARG A 150 -2.26 12.19 -15.82
N TYR A 151 -2.10 12.77 -14.63
CA TYR A 151 -0.98 12.43 -13.76
C TYR A 151 -1.03 10.96 -13.32
N VAL A 152 -2.21 10.46 -12.93
CA VAL A 152 -2.39 9.05 -12.57
C VAL A 152 -2.07 8.13 -13.75
N ASN A 153 -2.55 8.45 -14.96
CA ASN A 153 -2.26 7.67 -16.17
C ASN A 153 -0.75 7.62 -16.48
N ASP A 154 -0.06 8.77 -16.36
CA ASP A 154 1.40 8.84 -16.57
C ASP A 154 2.15 8.01 -15.52
N LEU A 155 1.77 8.11 -14.25
CA LEU A 155 2.37 7.36 -13.16
C LEU A 155 2.12 5.84 -13.33
N GLU A 156 0.91 5.45 -13.72
CA GLU A 156 0.57 4.06 -14.03
C GLU A 156 1.42 3.54 -15.19
N TYR A 157 1.55 4.31 -16.27
CA TYR A 157 2.38 3.94 -17.40
C TYR A 157 3.84 3.73 -16.97
N ARG A 158 4.41 4.66 -16.22
CA ARG A 158 5.78 4.54 -15.69
C ARG A 158 5.92 3.31 -14.78
N ALA A 159 4.95 3.09 -13.90
CA ALA A 159 4.94 1.95 -13.00
C ALA A 159 4.94 0.61 -13.75
N ARG A 160 4.14 0.48 -14.79
CA ARG A 160 4.08 -0.73 -15.64
C ARG A 160 5.38 -1.02 -16.40
N HIS A 161 6.20 0.00 -16.65
CA HIS A 161 7.47 -0.13 -17.39
C HIS A 161 8.70 -0.16 -16.47
N THR A 162 8.50 -0.05 -15.16
CA THR A 162 9.56 -0.10 -14.16
C THR A 162 9.92 -1.54 -13.83
N VAL A 163 11.22 -1.88 -13.89
CA VAL A 163 11.72 -3.23 -13.65
C VAL A 163 12.85 -3.18 -12.62
N GLY A 164 12.72 -4.01 -11.58
CA GLY A 164 13.73 -4.11 -10.54
C GLY A 164 13.53 -3.16 -9.36
N ALA A 165 14.14 -3.50 -8.24
CA ALA A 165 13.93 -2.81 -6.96
C ALA A 165 14.47 -1.37 -6.97
N GLU A 166 15.62 -1.13 -7.59
CA GLU A 166 16.25 0.20 -7.64
C GLU A 166 15.40 1.18 -8.45
N ASP A 167 14.94 0.76 -9.64
CA ASP A 167 14.08 1.60 -10.48
C ASP A 167 12.71 1.83 -9.83
N ALA A 168 12.16 0.82 -9.16
CA ALA A 168 10.92 0.96 -8.40
C ALA A 168 11.08 1.96 -7.24
N LYS A 169 12.19 1.90 -6.51
CA LYS A 169 12.51 2.87 -5.46
C LYS A 169 12.64 4.28 -6.01
N ALA A 170 13.35 4.44 -7.14
CA ALA A 170 13.50 5.73 -7.81
C ALA A 170 12.15 6.30 -8.28
N LEU A 171 11.29 5.46 -8.87
CA LEU A 171 9.93 5.84 -9.28
C LEU A 171 9.10 6.31 -8.09
N LEU A 172 9.05 5.51 -7.01
CA LEU A 172 8.26 5.81 -5.82
C LEU A 172 8.74 7.07 -5.11
N THR A 173 10.05 7.26 -5.00
CA THR A 173 10.64 8.46 -4.42
C THR A 173 10.35 9.70 -5.28
N GLY A 174 10.47 9.57 -6.60
CA GLY A 174 10.12 10.62 -7.56
C GLY A 174 8.65 11.01 -7.46
N TRP A 175 7.75 10.03 -7.43
CA TRP A 175 6.32 10.23 -7.23
C TRP A 175 6.01 11.03 -5.96
N LEU A 176 6.57 10.64 -4.81
CA LEU A 176 6.35 11.36 -3.54
C LEU A 176 6.82 12.82 -3.60
N LYS A 177 7.94 13.08 -4.29
CA LYS A 177 8.45 14.42 -4.54
C LYS A 177 7.52 15.21 -5.45
N ASP A 178 7.05 14.62 -6.55
CA ASP A 178 6.16 15.26 -7.53
C ASP A 178 4.85 15.73 -6.88
N ILE A 179 4.27 14.89 -6.01
CA ILE A 179 3.04 15.24 -5.29
C ILE A 179 3.29 16.13 -4.06
N GLY A 180 4.56 16.38 -3.67
CA GLY A 180 4.90 17.19 -2.51
C GLY A 180 4.50 16.56 -1.18
N TYR A 181 4.55 15.22 -1.06
CA TYR A 181 4.00 14.51 0.09
C TYR A 181 4.77 14.79 1.39
N GLU A 182 6.10 14.92 1.33
CA GLU A 182 6.92 15.30 2.49
C GLU A 182 6.47 16.64 3.06
N LYS A 183 6.38 17.65 2.20
CA LYS A 183 5.90 18.99 2.59
C LYS A 183 4.50 18.93 3.21
N HIS A 184 3.60 18.13 2.63
CA HIS A 184 2.26 17.92 3.16
C HIS A 184 2.27 17.38 4.60
N LEU A 185 3.16 16.43 4.91
CA LEU A 185 3.29 15.90 6.27
C LEU A 185 3.80 16.95 7.25
N TYR A 186 4.81 17.73 6.86
CA TYR A 186 5.37 18.78 7.72
C TYR A 186 4.40 19.94 7.94
N GLU A 187 3.61 20.33 6.94
CA GLU A 187 2.58 21.37 7.08
C GLU A 187 1.34 20.90 7.86
N GLY A 188 1.09 19.61 7.91
CA GLY A 188 -0.06 19.01 8.58
C GLY A 188 0.14 18.69 10.06
N GLU A 189 1.37 18.81 10.58
CA GLU A 189 1.71 18.45 11.96
C GLU A 189 2.20 19.67 12.75
N GLU A 190 1.81 19.74 14.02
CA GLU A 190 2.27 20.80 14.93
C GLU A 190 3.72 20.59 15.40
N SER A 191 4.23 19.36 15.33
CA SER A 191 5.56 18.96 15.79
C SER A 191 6.40 18.46 14.63
N GLU A 192 7.52 19.14 14.37
CA GLU A 192 8.51 18.72 13.38
C GLU A 192 9.04 17.29 13.66
N LYS A 193 9.20 16.92 14.94
CA LYS A 193 9.62 15.57 15.34
C LYS A 193 8.57 14.52 14.93
N LEU A 194 7.29 14.84 15.07
CA LEU A 194 6.22 13.94 14.65
C LEU A 194 6.15 13.82 13.13
N ALA A 195 6.25 14.93 12.41
CA ALA A 195 6.32 14.94 10.94
C ALA A 195 7.50 14.10 10.43
N ALA A 196 8.69 14.26 11.01
CA ALA A 196 9.87 13.47 10.67
C ALA A 196 9.67 11.97 10.94
N ALA A 197 9.02 11.61 12.04
CA ALA A 197 8.71 10.20 12.34
C ALA A 197 7.73 9.60 11.32
N ARG A 198 6.71 10.37 10.89
CA ARG A 198 5.78 9.94 9.84
C ARG A 198 6.47 9.82 8.48
N TRP A 199 7.36 10.77 8.16
CA TRP A 199 8.16 10.70 6.94
C TRP A 199 9.08 9.47 6.93
N ALA A 200 9.70 9.12 8.06
CA ALA A 200 10.48 7.88 8.18
C ALA A 200 9.62 6.63 7.90
N ASN A 201 8.37 6.58 8.39
CA ASN A 201 7.45 5.48 8.05
C ASN A 201 7.16 5.40 6.55
N VAL A 202 7.04 6.54 5.87
CA VAL A 202 6.84 6.61 4.41
C VAL A 202 8.03 6.03 3.68
N LEU A 203 9.26 6.42 4.05
CA LEU A 203 10.48 5.89 3.43
C LEU A 203 10.64 4.38 3.65
N ASP A 204 10.35 3.91 4.85
CA ASP A 204 10.35 2.49 5.18
C ASP A 204 9.34 1.70 4.32
N PHE A 205 8.15 2.27 4.10
CA PHE A 205 7.14 1.67 3.25
C PHE A 205 7.58 1.62 1.78
N VAL A 206 8.19 2.71 1.27
CA VAL A 206 8.75 2.76 -0.08
C VAL A 206 9.81 1.68 -0.30
N ASP A 207 10.74 1.54 0.64
CA ASP A 207 11.80 0.52 0.58
C ASP A 207 11.22 -0.90 0.56
N TRP A 208 10.19 -1.13 1.36
CA TRP A 208 9.50 -2.42 1.39
C TRP A 208 8.77 -2.73 0.08
N VAL A 209 8.02 -1.76 -0.48
CA VAL A 209 7.32 -1.93 -1.77
C VAL A 209 8.33 -2.14 -2.90
N ALA A 210 9.41 -1.36 -2.94
CA ALA A 210 10.43 -1.44 -3.98
C ALA A 210 11.11 -2.83 -4.04
N ARG A 211 11.46 -3.38 -2.89
CA ARG A 211 12.03 -4.75 -2.81
C ARG A 211 11.08 -5.79 -3.38
N ARG A 212 9.82 -5.74 -3.03
CA ARG A 212 8.79 -6.67 -3.55
C ARG A 212 8.53 -6.49 -5.04
N TRP A 213 8.56 -5.25 -5.52
CA TRP A 213 8.39 -4.93 -6.94
C TRP A 213 9.51 -5.54 -7.79
N GLY A 214 10.73 -5.53 -7.28
CA GLY A 214 11.89 -6.12 -7.95
C GLY A 214 11.93 -7.64 -7.98
N GLY A 215 10.97 -8.33 -7.33
CA GLY A 215 11.01 -9.79 -7.18
C GLY A 215 12.16 -10.27 -6.29
N VAL A 216 12.72 -9.38 -5.48
CA VAL A 216 13.69 -9.75 -4.44
C VAL A 216 12.87 -10.21 -3.24
N ASP A 217 12.92 -11.49 -2.94
CA ASP A 217 12.39 -12.02 -1.68
C ASP A 217 13.16 -11.40 -0.51
N ASP A 218 12.52 -11.28 0.65
CA ASP A 218 13.08 -10.69 1.87
C ASP A 218 14.44 -11.30 2.31
N ASN A 219 14.89 -12.38 1.68
CA ASN A 219 16.18 -13.05 1.89
C ASN A 219 17.32 -12.55 0.99
N GLY A 220 17.13 -11.46 0.21
CA GLY A 220 18.20 -10.91 -0.63
C GLY A 220 18.64 -11.80 -1.81
N THR A 221 17.97 -12.90 -2.07
CA THR A 221 18.18 -13.77 -3.21
C THR A 221 17.28 -13.36 -4.36
N SER A 222 17.88 -12.89 -5.44
CA SER A 222 17.19 -12.72 -6.72
C SER A 222 16.73 -14.11 -7.19
N GLY A 223 15.46 -14.41 -7.04
CA GLY A 223 14.86 -15.67 -7.50
C GLY A 223 14.82 -15.70 -9.03
N ALA A 224 15.90 -16.14 -9.63
CA ALA A 224 15.91 -16.67 -10.97
C ALA A 224 15.52 -18.15 -10.88
N GLY A 225 14.28 -18.47 -11.22
CA GLY A 225 13.82 -19.79 -11.61
C GLY A 225 13.40 -20.73 -10.49
N GLU A 226 12.19 -21.11 -10.44
CA GLU A 226 11.61 -22.40 -10.73
C GLU A 226 10.15 -22.46 -10.24
N ASN A 227 9.30 -23.01 -11.09
CA ASN A 227 7.89 -23.31 -10.96
C ASN A 227 7.42 -23.68 -9.54
N ASP A 228 6.46 -22.92 -9.01
CA ASP A 228 5.37 -23.53 -8.28
C ASP A 228 4.05 -22.78 -8.55
N GLY A 229 3.01 -23.56 -8.82
CA GLY A 229 1.72 -23.27 -9.43
C GLY A 229 0.91 -22.09 -8.87
N GLY A 230 1.30 -20.87 -9.20
CA GLY A 230 0.49 -19.69 -9.05
C GLY A 230 0.11 -19.15 -10.42
N VAL A 231 -1.17 -18.97 -10.68
CA VAL A 231 -1.70 -18.40 -11.92
C VAL A 231 -1.09 -17.01 -12.10
N ALA A 232 -0.07 -16.93 -12.97
CA ALA A 232 0.48 -15.66 -13.42
C ALA A 232 -0.44 -15.15 -14.52
N VAL A 233 -1.16 -14.08 -14.27
CA VAL A 233 -1.78 -13.29 -15.34
C VAL A 233 -0.68 -12.45 -15.94
N GLU A 234 -0.18 -12.84 -17.11
CA GLU A 234 0.69 -12.01 -17.94
C GLU A 234 -0.10 -10.80 -18.45
N VAL A 235 0.07 -9.68 -17.79
CA VAL A 235 -0.27 -8.39 -18.37
C VAL A 235 1.04 -7.76 -18.83
N GLY A 236 1.31 -7.88 -20.11
CA GLY A 236 2.40 -7.31 -20.92
C GLY A 236 3.63 -6.82 -20.15
N LYS A 237 4.72 -7.57 -20.24
CA LYS A 237 6.13 -7.26 -19.90
C LYS A 237 6.41 -6.22 -18.81
N GLY A 238 5.66 -6.23 -17.73
CA GLY A 238 5.93 -5.53 -16.50
C GLY A 238 5.22 -6.31 -15.42
N ARG A 239 5.96 -7.12 -14.66
CA ARG A 239 5.40 -7.89 -13.57
C ARG A 239 5.05 -6.93 -12.43
N ILE A 240 3.84 -6.37 -12.44
CA ILE A 240 3.20 -5.96 -11.19
C ILE A 240 2.75 -7.27 -10.58
N VAL A 241 3.48 -7.72 -9.57
CA VAL A 241 3.14 -8.96 -8.87
C VAL A 241 1.83 -8.71 -8.12
N GLU A 242 0.71 -9.25 -8.60
CA GLU A 242 -0.61 -9.19 -7.95
C GLU A 242 -0.63 -9.68 -6.49
N ARG A 243 0.44 -10.29 -6.01
CA ARG A 243 0.58 -10.87 -4.66
C ARG A 243 0.93 -9.88 -3.55
N GLY A 244 0.80 -8.60 -3.71
CA GLY A 244 1.11 -7.63 -2.64
C GLY A 244 0.09 -6.53 -2.46
N PHE A 245 -0.81 -6.34 -3.39
CA PHE A 245 -1.76 -5.24 -3.39
C PHE A 245 -3.20 -5.64 -3.07
N GLY A 246 -3.58 -6.90 -3.24
CA GLY A 246 -4.91 -7.41 -2.92
C GLY A 246 -5.19 -7.55 -1.42
N ASP A 247 -4.12 -7.62 -0.59
CA ASP A 247 -4.20 -7.82 0.86
C ASP A 247 -3.83 -6.56 1.68
N LEU A 248 -3.64 -5.42 1.04
CA LEU A 248 -3.50 -4.10 1.65
C LEU A 248 -4.86 -3.39 1.63
#